data_db348069396ac4a0fc06d4613d995431
#
_entry.id   db348069396ac4a0fc06d4613d995431
#
_cell.length_a   1.000
_cell.length_b   1.000
_cell.length_c   1.000
_cell.angle_alpha   90.00
_cell.angle_beta   90.00
_cell.angle_gamma   90.00
#
_symmetry.space_group_name_H-M   'P 1'
#
loop_
_entity.id
_entity.type
_entity.pdbx_description
1 polymer ?
#
loop_
_entity_poly.entity_id
_entity_poly.type
_entity_poly.pdbx_seq_one_letter_code
_entity_poly.pdbx_strand_id
1 'polypeptide(L)'
;MAQFVAVGVYSYVLGAFMNPMLEELNWARSDFSLTRSISQIVMALAGILIGAKVDQIGAKPIMLVGTTVLVASLCAHTFVTSLWMWWVLNGIVVTIGCAMVGNLVVNATLSKWFFEKRGRAVAIAAMGVSFGGIAITPPITFLIDLLGWRMSWVVLGLSAGLLLYPVAMMMRKAPEDYGLLPDGKKPNSEGSGSFDAAQSEFLNSYSRSEAIRTLSFYGLVLAFGCFAVNIVVVLLLSEDYLADSGFGRGIGAWAIAIASVPAMLSKPLWGVLIDKHPAKPLAALSASATGFSLALIVFAAFSGDLLLVYIGYIFLGLGWGGMLPMQEVIWASFFGRRYIGSIRGAAMPFSLALGAPIPWLVSYYRDLTGGYHEAFFAVAALNIMSGIMIFLVPKPTRSI
;
A
#
# COMPACT_ATOMS: atom_id res chain seq x y z
N MET A 1 -8.46 -6.92 8.41
CA MET A 1 -7.66 -8.07 8.83
C MET A 1 -6.66 -8.53 7.76
N ALA A 2 -7.05 -8.90 6.54
CA ALA A 2 -6.10 -9.41 5.54
C ALA A 2 -4.99 -8.39 5.20
N GLN A 3 -5.31 -7.14 4.94
CA GLN A 3 -4.31 -6.09 4.71
C GLN A 3 -3.42 -5.82 5.93
N PHE A 4 -3.98 -5.94 7.13
CA PHE A 4 -3.22 -5.85 8.39
C PHE A 4 -2.12 -6.91 8.46
N VAL A 5 -2.48 -8.18 8.26
CA VAL A 5 -1.51 -9.29 8.32
C VAL A 5 -0.51 -9.19 7.17
N ALA A 6 -1.01 -9.00 5.92
CA ALA A 6 -0.15 -8.99 4.74
C ALA A 6 0.91 -7.87 4.80
N VAL A 7 0.50 -6.64 5.09
CA VAL A 7 1.41 -5.49 5.16
C VAL A 7 2.24 -5.53 6.43
N GLY A 8 1.65 -5.99 7.54
CA GLY A 8 2.36 -6.20 8.80
C GLY A 8 3.56 -7.11 8.63
N VAL A 9 3.35 -8.31 8.10
CA VAL A 9 4.41 -9.29 7.84
C VAL A 9 5.39 -8.80 6.78
N TYR A 10 4.88 -8.23 5.67
CA TYR A 10 5.73 -7.79 4.57
C TYR A 10 6.61 -6.58 4.91
N SER A 11 6.10 -5.61 5.69
CA SER A 11 6.75 -4.32 5.84
C SER A 11 7.30 -4.02 7.23
N TYR A 12 6.61 -4.45 8.29
CA TYR A 12 6.91 -3.97 9.65
C TYR A 12 7.66 -4.97 10.52
N VAL A 13 7.48 -6.27 10.28
CA VAL A 13 8.05 -7.32 11.15
C VAL A 13 9.57 -7.45 10.98
N LEU A 14 10.10 -7.23 9.78
CA LEU A 14 11.51 -7.49 9.45
C LEU A 14 12.49 -6.75 10.37
N GLY A 15 12.18 -5.53 10.77
CA GLY A 15 13.04 -4.74 11.65
C GLY A 15 13.27 -5.37 13.01
N ALA A 16 12.23 -5.99 13.60
CA ALA A 16 12.32 -6.64 14.89
C ALA A 16 13.22 -7.90 14.85
N PHE A 17 13.16 -8.65 13.75
CA PHE A 17 13.96 -9.88 13.59
C PHE A 17 15.41 -9.62 13.15
N MET A 18 15.74 -8.45 12.63
CA MET A 18 17.03 -8.17 12.03
C MET A 18 18.18 -8.41 13.02
N ASN A 19 18.24 -7.69 14.12
CA ASN A 19 19.37 -7.77 15.06
C ASN A 19 19.57 -9.19 15.64
N PRO A 20 18.54 -9.88 16.19
CA PRO A 20 18.69 -11.24 16.71
C PRO A 20 19.21 -12.24 15.67
N MET A 21 18.78 -12.10 14.41
CA MET A 21 19.25 -12.99 13.34
C MET A 21 20.68 -12.66 12.91
N LEU A 22 21.05 -11.38 12.83
CA LEU A 22 22.42 -10.96 12.49
C LEU A 22 23.44 -11.44 13.53
N GLU A 23 23.09 -11.32 14.81
CA GLU A 23 23.96 -11.74 15.92
C GLU A 23 24.17 -13.26 15.94
N GLU A 24 23.11 -14.05 15.78
CA GLU A 24 23.21 -15.51 15.84
C GLU A 24 23.84 -16.10 14.58
N LEU A 25 23.51 -15.58 13.39
CA LEU A 25 23.92 -16.16 12.11
C LEU A 25 25.19 -15.49 11.53
N ASN A 26 25.72 -14.47 12.19
CA ASN A 26 26.88 -13.69 11.76
C ASN A 26 26.74 -13.12 10.32
N TRP A 27 25.55 -12.57 9.99
CA TRP A 27 25.29 -11.98 8.69
C TRP A 27 25.56 -10.49 8.68
N ALA A 28 25.90 -9.94 7.50
CA ALA A 28 25.96 -8.50 7.30
C ALA A 28 24.55 -7.91 7.16
N ARG A 29 24.36 -6.67 7.62
CA ARG A 29 23.07 -5.95 7.46
C ARG A 29 22.65 -5.81 6.01
N SER A 30 23.60 -5.58 5.11
CA SER A 30 23.38 -5.50 3.66
C SER A 30 22.76 -6.78 3.11
N ASP A 31 23.30 -7.94 3.49
CA ASP A 31 22.85 -9.25 3.02
C ASP A 31 21.44 -9.57 3.53
N PHE A 32 21.15 -9.25 4.80
CA PHE A 32 19.80 -9.36 5.35
C PHE A 32 18.82 -8.46 4.59
N SER A 33 19.21 -7.20 4.34
CA SER A 33 18.34 -6.20 3.72
C SER A 33 18.12 -6.45 2.22
N LEU A 34 18.99 -7.19 1.53
CA LEU A 34 18.83 -7.56 0.11
C LEU A 34 17.50 -8.29 -0.13
N THR A 35 17.01 -9.03 0.86
CA THR A 35 15.70 -9.68 0.80
C THR A 35 14.57 -8.68 0.47
N ARG A 36 14.68 -7.40 0.90
CA ARG A 36 13.69 -6.37 0.62
C ARG A 36 13.63 -6.02 -0.87
N SER A 37 14.78 -5.91 -1.51
CA SER A 37 14.86 -5.67 -2.96
C SER A 37 14.29 -6.83 -3.76
N ILE A 38 14.64 -8.07 -3.36
CA ILE A 38 14.05 -9.28 -3.95
C ILE A 38 12.53 -9.28 -3.79
N SER A 39 12.04 -9.00 -2.58
CA SER A 39 10.60 -8.94 -2.29
C SER A 39 9.86 -7.92 -3.14
N GLN A 40 10.43 -6.74 -3.38
CA GLN A 40 9.79 -5.73 -4.22
C GLN A 40 9.64 -6.19 -5.67
N ILE A 41 10.67 -6.81 -6.23
CA ILE A 41 10.62 -7.36 -7.60
C ILE A 41 9.59 -8.49 -7.68
N VAL A 42 9.64 -9.43 -6.73
CA VAL A 42 8.69 -10.55 -6.66
C VAL A 42 7.25 -10.05 -6.49
N MET A 43 7.01 -9.05 -5.64
CA MET A 43 5.69 -8.46 -5.43
C MET A 43 5.13 -7.87 -6.74
N ALA A 44 5.96 -7.16 -7.50
CA ALA A 44 5.56 -6.56 -8.77
C ALA A 44 5.21 -7.63 -9.83
N LEU A 45 6.03 -8.67 -9.96
CA LEU A 45 5.79 -9.77 -10.90
C LEU A 45 4.59 -10.63 -10.47
N ALA A 46 4.50 -10.97 -9.19
CA ALA A 46 3.37 -11.71 -8.63
C ALA A 46 2.04 -10.95 -8.83
N GLY A 47 2.07 -9.62 -8.72
CA GLY A 47 0.89 -8.78 -8.93
C GLY A 47 0.24 -8.97 -10.31
N ILE A 48 1.03 -9.16 -11.37
CA ILE A 48 0.52 -9.41 -12.73
C ILE A 48 -0.26 -10.72 -12.80
N LEU A 49 0.27 -11.77 -12.20
CA LEU A 49 -0.33 -13.11 -12.23
C LEU A 49 -1.54 -13.19 -11.28
N ILE A 50 -1.37 -12.72 -10.06
CA ILE A 50 -2.41 -12.76 -9.02
C ILE A 50 -3.58 -11.87 -9.43
N GLY A 51 -3.34 -10.67 -9.97
CA GLY A 51 -4.39 -9.77 -10.43
C GLY A 51 -5.28 -10.42 -11.51
N ALA A 52 -4.67 -11.11 -12.49
CA ALA A 52 -5.40 -11.84 -13.51
C ALA A 52 -6.21 -13.02 -12.91
N LYS A 53 -5.61 -13.76 -11.98
CA LYS A 53 -6.26 -14.91 -11.32
C LYS A 53 -7.43 -14.48 -10.42
N VAL A 54 -7.31 -13.35 -9.70
CA VAL A 54 -8.42 -12.79 -8.88
C VAL A 54 -9.64 -12.49 -9.74
N ASP A 55 -9.44 -12.01 -10.95
CA ASP A 55 -10.56 -11.74 -11.86
C ASP A 55 -11.19 -13.02 -12.42
N GLN A 56 -10.40 -14.07 -12.64
CA GLN A 56 -10.85 -15.35 -13.21
C GLN A 56 -11.53 -16.25 -12.19
N ILE A 57 -10.85 -16.56 -11.08
CA ILE A 57 -11.29 -17.57 -10.10
C ILE A 57 -11.79 -16.97 -8.78
N GLY A 58 -11.64 -15.65 -8.59
CA GLY A 58 -12.04 -14.94 -7.37
C GLY A 58 -11.00 -14.96 -6.27
N ALA A 59 -11.28 -14.21 -5.19
CA ALA A 59 -10.35 -14.01 -4.08
C ALA A 59 -10.22 -15.23 -3.16
N LYS A 60 -11.30 -15.99 -2.92
CA LYS A 60 -11.33 -17.08 -1.94
C LYS A 60 -10.23 -18.13 -2.16
N PRO A 61 -10.13 -18.80 -3.34
CA PRO A 61 -9.11 -19.83 -3.55
C PRO A 61 -7.69 -19.23 -3.48
N ILE A 62 -7.50 -18.02 -4.00
CA ILE A 62 -6.20 -17.35 -3.96
C ILE A 62 -5.77 -17.05 -2.53
N MET A 63 -6.67 -16.50 -1.71
CA MET A 63 -6.37 -16.19 -0.32
C MET A 63 -6.16 -17.44 0.53
N LEU A 64 -6.89 -18.53 0.28
CA LEU A 64 -6.67 -19.80 0.97
C LEU A 64 -5.26 -20.36 0.69
N VAL A 65 -4.90 -20.44 -0.60
CA VAL A 65 -3.55 -20.87 -0.99
C VAL A 65 -2.49 -19.91 -0.46
N GLY A 66 -2.71 -18.60 -0.60
CA GLY A 66 -1.80 -17.57 -0.09
C GLY A 66 -1.60 -17.64 1.42
N THR A 67 -2.67 -17.90 2.18
CA THR A 67 -2.58 -18.09 3.64
C THR A 67 -1.77 -19.33 3.97
N THR A 68 -2.01 -20.45 3.29
CA THR A 68 -1.23 -21.68 3.52
C THR A 68 0.25 -21.48 3.20
N VAL A 69 0.56 -20.85 2.07
CA VAL A 69 1.95 -20.52 1.68
C VAL A 69 2.60 -19.59 2.72
N LEU A 70 1.87 -18.58 3.18
CA LEU A 70 2.36 -17.63 4.18
C LEU A 70 2.64 -18.32 5.51
N VAL A 71 1.70 -19.10 6.04
CA VAL A 71 1.86 -19.82 7.31
C VAL A 71 3.03 -20.81 7.21
N ALA A 72 3.06 -21.62 6.17
CA ALA A 72 4.12 -22.61 5.97
C ALA A 72 5.50 -21.95 5.87
N SER A 73 5.60 -20.84 5.11
CA SER A 73 6.88 -20.15 4.95
C SER A 73 7.33 -19.46 6.25
N LEU A 74 6.42 -18.84 7.00
CA LEU A 74 6.75 -18.24 8.30
C LEU A 74 7.22 -19.31 9.30
N CYS A 75 6.54 -20.44 9.38
CA CYS A 75 6.99 -21.56 10.23
C CYS A 75 8.34 -22.12 9.75
N ALA A 76 8.59 -22.17 8.44
CA ALA A 76 9.86 -22.65 7.88
C ALA A 76 11.06 -21.75 8.24
N HIS A 77 10.85 -20.48 8.64
CA HIS A 77 11.93 -19.61 9.12
C HIS A 77 12.66 -20.14 10.33
N THR A 78 12.04 -21.03 11.11
CA THR A 78 12.69 -21.74 12.23
C THR A 78 13.94 -22.50 11.78
N PHE A 79 13.97 -22.99 10.54
CA PHE A 79 15.06 -23.79 9.97
C PHE A 79 16.09 -22.96 9.20
N VAL A 80 15.96 -21.62 9.17
CA VAL A 80 16.89 -20.77 8.46
C VAL A 80 18.25 -20.77 9.14
N THR A 81 19.28 -21.16 8.36
CA THR A 81 20.68 -21.18 8.77
C THR A 81 21.61 -20.50 7.77
N SER A 82 21.13 -20.20 6.56
CA SER A 82 21.94 -19.62 5.49
C SER A 82 21.21 -18.47 4.78
N LEU A 83 21.97 -17.52 4.22
CA LEU A 83 21.44 -16.33 3.53
C LEU A 83 20.55 -16.70 2.34
N TRP A 84 20.90 -17.72 1.56
CA TRP A 84 20.08 -18.11 0.42
C TRP A 84 18.70 -18.65 0.86
N MET A 85 18.61 -19.37 2.00
CA MET A 85 17.33 -19.80 2.56
C MET A 85 16.49 -18.59 2.99
N TRP A 86 17.13 -17.60 3.61
CA TRP A 86 16.49 -16.34 3.98
C TRP A 86 15.94 -15.59 2.77
N TRP A 87 16.75 -15.43 1.71
CA TRP A 87 16.32 -14.74 0.50
C TRP A 87 15.16 -15.46 -0.21
N VAL A 88 15.21 -16.80 -0.28
CA VAL A 88 14.14 -17.59 -0.89
C VAL A 88 12.88 -17.57 -0.04
N LEU A 89 12.98 -17.88 1.25
CA LEU A 89 11.80 -17.94 2.12
C LEU A 89 11.15 -16.57 2.28
N ASN A 90 11.89 -15.57 2.69
CA ASN A 90 11.34 -14.25 2.96
C ASN A 90 11.17 -13.43 1.67
N GLY A 91 12.20 -13.38 0.83
CA GLY A 91 12.21 -12.59 -0.40
C GLY A 91 11.20 -13.08 -1.43
N ILE A 92 11.00 -14.38 -1.56
CA ILE A 92 10.14 -14.97 -2.59
C ILE A 92 8.85 -15.54 -1.99
N VAL A 93 8.94 -16.54 -1.10
CA VAL A 93 7.77 -17.34 -0.69
C VAL A 93 6.82 -16.52 0.19
N VAL A 94 7.32 -15.86 1.24
CA VAL A 94 6.51 -14.95 2.08
C VAL A 94 5.91 -13.83 1.24
N THR A 95 6.69 -13.27 0.32
CA THR A 95 6.22 -12.18 -0.56
C THR A 95 5.08 -12.63 -1.45
N ILE A 96 5.15 -13.82 -2.06
CA ILE A 96 4.05 -14.40 -2.85
C ILE A 96 2.82 -14.62 -1.95
N GLY A 97 3.00 -15.19 -0.76
CA GLY A 97 1.92 -15.36 0.21
C GLY A 97 1.25 -14.02 0.57
N CYS A 98 2.04 -12.99 0.90
CA CYS A 98 1.54 -11.64 1.18
C CYS A 98 0.83 -11.01 -0.04
N ALA A 99 1.33 -11.22 -1.25
CA ALA A 99 0.68 -10.72 -2.47
C ALA A 99 -0.69 -11.37 -2.69
N MET A 100 -0.83 -12.67 -2.38
CA MET A 100 -2.09 -13.42 -2.54
C MET A 100 -3.17 -13.07 -1.51
N VAL A 101 -2.79 -12.53 -0.34
CA VAL A 101 -3.76 -12.12 0.70
C VAL A 101 -3.85 -10.61 0.89
N GLY A 102 -2.98 -9.84 0.23
CA GLY A 102 -2.76 -8.41 0.45
C GLY A 102 -3.69 -7.47 -0.31
N ASN A 103 -3.21 -6.23 -0.44
CA ASN A 103 -3.99 -5.09 -0.94
C ASN A 103 -4.62 -5.33 -2.31
N LEU A 104 -3.89 -5.92 -3.26
CA LEU A 104 -4.39 -6.15 -4.63
C LEU A 104 -5.64 -7.01 -4.63
N VAL A 105 -5.60 -8.16 -3.92
CA VAL A 105 -6.71 -9.13 -3.88
C VAL A 105 -7.91 -8.54 -3.13
N VAL A 106 -7.66 -7.92 -1.98
CA VAL A 106 -8.71 -7.33 -1.14
C VAL A 106 -9.39 -6.16 -1.87
N ASN A 107 -8.61 -5.21 -2.40
CA ASN A 107 -9.16 -4.02 -3.05
C ASN A 107 -9.88 -4.35 -4.36
N ALA A 108 -9.34 -5.29 -5.16
CA ALA A 108 -10.03 -5.76 -6.36
C ALA A 108 -11.40 -6.40 -6.02
N THR A 109 -11.46 -7.18 -4.94
CA THR A 109 -12.70 -7.82 -4.49
C THR A 109 -13.69 -6.77 -3.95
N LEU A 110 -13.23 -5.86 -3.09
CA LEU A 110 -14.08 -4.78 -2.57
C LEU A 110 -14.62 -3.89 -3.69
N SER A 111 -13.82 -3.60 -4.70
CA SER A 111 -14.25 -2.80 -5.86
C SER A 111 -15.32 -3.48 -6.70
N LYS A 112 -15.42 -4.82 -6.66
CA LYS A 112 -16.50 -5.60 -7.30
C LYS A 112 -17.76 -5.61 -6.47
N TRP A 113 -17.64 -5.75 -5.14
CA TRP A 113 -18.77 -5.88 -4.23
C TRP A 113 -19.44 -4.55 -3.87
N PHE A 114 -18.69 -3.44 -3.92
CA PHE A 114 -19.19 -2.12 -3.58
C PHE A 114 -19.11 -1.18 -4.78
N PHE A 115 -20.19 -0.47 -5.05
CA PHE A 115 -20.28 0.57 -6.08
C PHE A 115 -20.48 1.95 -5.44
N GLU A 116 -21.60 2.16 -4.73
CA GLU A 116 -21.89 3.41 -4.03
C GLU A 116 -21.03 3.63 -2.78
N LYS A 117 -20.70 2.53 -2.07
CA LYS A 117 -19.93 2.56 -0.82
C LYS A 117 -18.48 2.11 -1.02
N ARG A 118 -17.96 2.14 -2.26
CA ARG A 118 -16.62 1.66 -2.61
C ARG A 118 -15.53 2.40 -1.84
N GLY A 119 -15.62 3.72 -1.74
CA GLY A 119 -14.66 4.54 -1.01
C GLY A 119 -14.55 4.15 0.46
N ARG A 120 -15.66 4.01 1.16
CA ARG A 120 -15.70 3.57 2.56
C ARG A 120 -15.19 2.16 2.76
N ALA A 121 -15.59 1.23 1.90
CA ALA A 121 -15.17 -0.16 1.99
C ALA A 121 -13.64 -0.30 1.86
N VAL A 122 -13.04 0.35 0.86
CA VAL A 122 -11.59 0.35 0.66
C VAL A 122 -10.86 1.12 1.77
N ALA A 123 -11.41 2.24 2.23
CA ALA A 123 -10.83 3.03 3.31
C ALA A 123 -10.75 2.26 4.63
N ILE A 124 -11.83 1.57 5.01
CA ILE A 124 -11.87 0.72 6.21
C ILE A 124 -10.87 -0.43 6.08
N ALA A 125 -10.80 -1.09 4.90
CA ALA A 125 -9.81 -2.13 4.68
C ALA A 125 -8.37 -1.58 4.79
N ALA A 126 -8.11 -0.39 4.24
CA ALA A 126 -6.81 0.27 4.28
C ALA A 126 -6.38 0.75 5.68
N MET A 127 -7.29 0.92 6.63
CA MET A 127 -6.92 1.15 8.04
C MET A 127 -6.05 0.00 8.58
N GLY A 128 -6.30 -1.24 8.13
CA GLY A 128 -5.51 -2.40 8.50
C GLY A 128 -4.02 -2.24 8.16
N VAL A 129 -3.69 -1.54 7.07
CA VAL A 129 -2.29 -1.26 6.69
C VAL A 129 -1.59 -0.42 7.75
N SER A 130 -2.21 0.68 8.19
CA SER A 130 -1.62 1.57 9.21
C SER A 130 -1.62 0.91 10.59
N PHE A 131 -2.68 0.18 10.91
CA PHE A 131 -2.77 -0.55 12.19
C PHE A 131 -1.69 -1.64 12.30
N GLY A 132 -1.29 -2.25 11.17
CA GLY A 132 -0.20 -3.24 11.10
C GLY A 132 1.12 -2.71 11.66
N GLY A 133 1.49 -1.48 11.30
CA GLY A 133 2.73 -0.86 11.79
C GLY A 133 2.73 -0.62 13.30
N ILE A 134 1.57 -0.28 13.86
CA ILE A 134 1.44 0.04 15.30
C ILE A 134 1.30 -1.23 16.14
N ALA A 135 0.50 -2.20 15.69
CA ALA A 135 0.03 -3.31 16.51
C ALA A 135 0.83 -4.61 16.36
N ILE A 136 1.65 -4.78 15.30
CA ILE A 136 2.41 -6.03 15.11
C ILE A 136 3.81 -5.94 15.74
N THR A 137 4.50 -4.83 15.60
CA THR A 137 5.91 -4.73 16.00
C THR A 137 6.13 -4.94 17.50
N PRO A 138 5.40 -4.27 18.44
CA PRO A 138 5.67 -4.45 19.85
C PRO A 138 5.44 -5.89 20.37
N PRO A 139 4.32 -6.58 20.04
CA PRO A 139 4.14 -7.97 20.46
C PRO A 139 5.20 -8.91 19.90
N ILE A 140 5.65 -8.69 18.66
CA ILE A 140 6.70 -9.52 18.06
C ILE A 140 8.04 -9.31 18.75
N THR A 141 8.42 -8.07 19.06
CA THR A 141 9.64 -7.79 19.82
C THR A 141 9.60 -8.49 21.19
N PHE A 142 8.49 -8.37 21.91
CA PHE A 142 8.29 -9.07 23.19
C PHE A 142 8.39 -10.60 23.05
N LEU A 143 7.83 -11.18 21.99
CA LEU A 143 7.94 -12.63 21.73
C LEU A 143 9.37 -13.06 21.42
N ILE A 144 10.13 -12.23 20.69
CA ILE A 144 11.54 -12.49 20.38
C ILE A 144 12.37 -12.53 21.68
N ASP A 145 12.13 -11.59 22.58
CA ASP A 145 12.82 -11.55 23.88
C ASP A 145 12.48 -12.75 24.77
N LEU A 146 11.24 -13.25 24.69
CA LEU A 146 10.73 -14.34 25.52
C LEU A 146 11.07 -15.73 24.97
N LEU A 147 10.89 -15.94 23.66
CA LEU A 147 10.94 -17.27 23.00
C LEU A 147 12.10 -17.43 22.02
N GLY A 148 12.84 -16.35 21.77
CA GLY A 148 13.81 -16.29 20.68
C GLY A 148 13.14 -16.09 19.31
N TRP A 149 13.93 -15.66 18.33
CA TRP A 149 13.43 -15.29 17.00
C TRP A 149 12.85 -16.48 16.22
N ARG A 150 13.38 -17.71 16.40
CA ARG A 150 12.87 -18.89 15.69
C ARG A 150 11.44 -19.24 16.04
N MET A 151 11.14 -19.31 17.34
CA MET A 151 9.79 -19.63 17.81
C MET A 151 8.83 -18.46 17.56
N SER A 152 9.31 -17.23 17.57
CA SER A 152 8.50 -16.04 17.24
C SER A 152 8.00 -16.06 15.80
N TRP A 153 8.76 -16.58 14.83
CA TRP A 153 8.28 -16.82 13.48
C TRP A 153 7.14 -17.85 13.41
N VAL A 154 7.22 -18.93 14.21
CA VAL A 154 6.14 -19.93 14.29
C VAL A 154 4.86 -19.30 14.85
N VAL A 155 4.97 -18.59 15.97
CA VAL A 155 3.84 -17.92 16.60
C VAL A 155 3.20 -16.91 15.65
N LEU A 156 4.01 -16.11 14.95
CA LEU A 156 3.54 -15.17 13.93
C LEU A 156 2.81 -15.90 12.80
N GLY A 157 3.37 -17.00 12.30
CA GLY A 157 2.77 -17.81 11.24
C GLY A 157 1.42 -18.39 11.63
N LEU A 158 1.32 -19.00 12.79
CA LEU A 158 0.07 -19.57 13.30
C LEU A 158 -0.98 -18.50 13.58
N SER A 159 -0.57 -17.36 14.16
CA SER A 159 -1.45 -16.20 14.38
C SER A 159 -1.96 -15.62 13.06
N ALA A 160 -1.11 -15.50 12.05
CA ALA A 160 -1.50 -15.08 10.71
C ALA A 160 -2.52 -16.06 10.10
N GLY A 161 -2.31 -17.36 10.24
CA GLY A 161 -3.26 -18.39 9.78
C GLY A 161 -4.61 -18.29 10.49
N LEU A 162 -4.61 -18.16 11.81
CA LEU A 162 -5.82 -18.02 12.62
C LEU A 162 -6.68 -16.82 12.18
N LEU A 163 -6.03 -15.71 11.82
CA LEU A 163 -6.72 -14.51 11.35
C LEU A 163 -7.15 -14.59 9.89
N LEU A 164 -6.32 -15.19 9.02
CA LEU A 164 -6.54 -15.14 7.56
C LEU A 164 -7.46 -16.22 7.06
N TYR A 165 -7.46 -17.46 7.62
CA TYR A 165 -8.34 -18.52 7.14
C TYR A 165 -9.83 -18.17 7.23
N PRO A 166 -10.36 -17.65 8.35
CA PRO A 166 -11.75 -17.21 8.41
C PRO A 166 -12.07 -16.13 7.40
N VAL A 167 -11.18 -15.14 7.24
CA VAL A 167 -11.35 -14.07 6.26
C VAL A 167 -11.38 -14.63 4.83
N ALA A 168 -10.43 -15.52 4.49
CA ALA A 168 -10.38 -16.13 3.16
C ALA A 168 -11.63 -16.97 2.85
N MET A 169 -12.17 -17.68 3.84
CA MET A 169 -13.41 -18.47 3.68
C MET A 169 -14.63 -17.59 3.41
N MET A 170 -14.67 -16.39 3.96
CA MET A 170 -15.77 -15.42 3.76
C MET A 170 -15.69 -14.70 2.41
N MET A 171 -14.53 -14.67 1.78
CA MET A 171 -14.35 -13.99 0.50
C MET A 171 -15.12 -14.66 -0.63
N ARG A 172 -15.68 -13.83 -1.51
CA ARG A 172 -16.46 -14.26 -2.68
C ARG A 172 -15.99 -13.48 -3.92
N LYS A 173 -16.19 -14.03 -5.11
CA LYS A 173 -15.66 -13.49 -6.37
C LYS A 173 -16.34 -12.17 -6.76
N ALA A 174 -17.65 -12.22 -6.99
CA ALA A 174 -18.45 -11.06 -7.40
C ALA A 174 -19.90 -11.24 -6.96
N PRO A 175 -20.67 -10.17 -6.72
CA PRO A 175 -22.06 -10.27 -6.31
C PRO A 175 -22.94 -10.92 -7.36
N GLU A 176 -22.64 -10.70 -8.64
CA GLU A 176 -23.38 -11.25 -9.79
C GLU A 176 -23.41 -12.78 -9.79
N ASP A 177 -22.34 -13.44 -9.35
CA ASP A 177 -22.25 -14.91 -9.26
C ASP A 177 -23.24 -15.50 -8.23
N TYR A 178 -23.85 -14.66 -7.40
CA TYR A 178 -24.82 -15.02 -6.36
C TYR A 178 -26.20 -14.41 -6.59
N GLY A 179 -26.45 -13.88 -7.80
CA GLY A 179 -27.71 -13.19 -8.12
C GLY A 179 -27.95 -11.91 -7.31
N LEU A 180 -26.87 -11.32 -6.82
CA LEU A 180 -26.88 -10.07 -6.04
C LEU A 180 -26.32 -8.93 -6.88
N LEU A 181 -26.70 -7.72 -6.52
CA LEU A 181 -26.12 -6.49 -7.01
C LEU A 181 -25.05 -5.96 -6.04
N PRO A 182 -24.14 -5.10 -6.49
CA PRO A 182 -23.25 -4.38 -5.61
C PRO A 182 -24.02 -3.69 -4.47
N ASP A 183 -23.31 -3.46 -3.35
CA ASP A 183 -23.86 -2.87 -2.12
C ASP A 183 -24.97 -3.68 -1.45
N GLY A 184 -25.15 -4.97 -1.84
CA GLY A 184 -26.14 -5.91 -1.29
C GLY A 184 -27.58 -5.64 -1.73
N LYS A 185 -27.78 -4.89 -2.81
CA LYS A 185 -29.10 -4.61 -3.37
C LYS A 185 -29.67 -5.84 -4.09
N LYS A 186 -31.01 -6.00 -4.07
CA LYS A 186 -31.69 -7.06 -4.84
C LYS A 186 -32.11 -6.50 -6.21
N PRO A 187 -32.19 -7.33 -7.26
CA PRO A 187 -32.52 -6.90 -8.63
C PRO A 187 -33.83 -6.11 -8.77
N ASN A 188 -34.78 -6.31 -7.86
CA ASN A 188 -36.12 -5.69 -7.91
C ASN A 188 -36.33 -4.56 -6.89
N SER A 189 -35.26 -4.03 -6.24
CA SER A 189 -35.39 -2.90 -5.32
C SER A 189 -35.46 -1.57 -6.10
N GLU A 190 -36.46 -0.75 -5.76
CA GLU A 190 -36.63 0.61 -6.30
C GLU A 190 -35.33 1.43 -6.14
N GLY A 191 -34.78 1.92 -7.23
CA GLY A 191 -33.51 2.65 -7.31
C GLY A 191 -32.80 2.40 -8.64
N SER A 192 -33.54 2.41 -9.76
CA SER A 192 -33.06 2.04 -11.10
C SER A 192 -31.77 2.75 -11.54
N GLY A 193 -31.56 4.01 -11.19
CA GLY A 193 -30.40 4.77 -11.70
C GLY A 193 -29.04 4.27 -11.23
N SER A 194 -28.88 3.84 -9.98
CA SER A 194 -27.60 3.30 -9.49
C SER A 194 -27.33 1.87 -9.96
N PHE A 195 -28.39 1.11 -10.22
CA PHE A 195 -28.32 -0.21 -10.83
C PHE A 195 -27.81 -0.15 -12.27
N ASP A 196 -28.46 0.70 -13.09
CA ASP A 196 -28.08 0.89 -14.49
C ASP A 196 -26.63 1.40 -14.61
N ALA A 197 -26.22 2.30 -13.72
CA ALA A 197 -24.84 2.78 -13.68
C ALA A 197 -23.84 1.67 -13.30
N ALA A 198 -24.15 0.85 -12.28
CA ALA A 198 -23.29 -0.24 -11.86
C ALA A 198 -23.20 -1.35 -12.91
N GLN A 199 -24.31 -1.67 -13.59
CA GLN A 199 -24.35 -2.63 -14.68
C GLN A 199 -23.61 -2.08 -15.91
N SER A 200 -23.81 -0.84 -16.24
CA SER A 200 -23.09 -0.17 -17.33
C SER A 200 -21.58 -0.14 -17.07
N GLU A 201 -21.13 0.18 -15.86
CA GLU A 201 -19.71 0.10 -15.50
C GLU A 201 -19.16 -1.32 -15.68
N PHE A 202 -19.91 -2.34 -15.30
CA PHE A 202 -19.49 -3.74 -15.45
C PHE A 202 -19.38 -4.17 -16.90
N LEU A 203 -20.42 -3.89 -17.72
CA LEU A 203 -20.46 -4.25 -19.14
C LEU A 203 -19.42 -3.48 -19.96
N ASN A 204 -19.20 -2.22 -19.64
CA ASN A 204 -18.25 -1.35 -20.31
C ASN A 204 -16.84 -1.40 -19.72
N SER A 205 -16.53 -2.38 -18.86
CA SER A 205 -15.20 -2.54 -18.30
C SER A 205 -14.16 -2.83 -19.39
N TYR A 206 -12.99 -2.19 -19.26
CA TYR A 206 -11.83 -2.45 -20.11
C TYR A 206 -11.19 -3.79 -19.74
N SER A 207 -10.74 -4.53 -20.73
CA SER A 207 -9.81 -5.63 -20.52
C SER A 207 -8.41 -5.09 -20.17
N ARG A 208 -7.53 -5.94 -19.65
CA ARG A 208 -6.14 -5.57 -19.35
C ARG A 208 -5.41 -5.03 -20.60
N SER A 209 -5.58 -5.69 -21.76
CA SER A 209 -4.93 -5.28 -23.01
C SER A 209 -5.44 -3.95 -23.54
N GLU A 210 -6.72 -3.67 -23.40
CA GLU A 210 -7.30 -2.38 -23.77
C GLU A 210 -6.80 -1.27 -22.82
N ALA A 211 -6.82 -1.52 -21.51
CA ALA A 211 -6.40 -0.53 -20.52
C ALA A 211 -4.96 -0.07 -20.70
N ILE A 212 -4.02 -1.02 -20.92
CA ILE A 212 -2.59 -0.72 -21.12
C ILE A 212 -2.33 0.12 -22.38
N ARG A 213 -3.22 0.09 -23.37
CA ARG A 213 -3.11 0.88 -24.59
C ARG A 213 -3.60 2.33 -24.43
N THR A 214 -4.20 2.67 -23.29
CA THR A 214 -4.71 4.02 -23.03
C THR A 214 -3.65 4.92 -22.39
N LEU A 215 -3.64 6.19 -22.77
CA LEU A 215 -2.83 7.21 -22.11
C LEU A 215 -3.21 7.38 -20.64
N SER A 216 -4.49 7.16 -20.32
CA SER A 216 -5.03 7.25 -18.96
C SER A 216 -4.40 6.23 -18.01
N PHE A 217 -4.05 5.02 -18.51
CA PHE A 217 -3.36 4.01 -17.72
C PHE A 217 -1.98 4.52 -17.24
N TYR A 218 -1.15 4.99 -18.15
CA TYR A 218 0.17 5.51 -17.81
C TYR A 218 0.09 6.81 -17.02
N GLY A 219 -0.88 7.66 -17.33
CA GLY A 219 -1.15 8.89 -16.58
C GLY A 219 -1.46 8.61 -15.11
N LEU A 220 -2.33 7.62 -14.81
CA LEU A 220 -2.62 7.23 -13.44
C LEU A 220 -1.43 6.53 -12.76
N VAL A 221 -0.71 5.66 -13.47
CA VAL A 221 0.50 5.02 -12.93
C VAL A 221 1.52 6.08 -12.52
N LEU A 222 1.81 7.04 -13.41
CA LEU A 222 2.77 8.10 -13.14
C LEU A 222 2.30 9.00 -12.00
N ALA A 223 1.05 9.45 -12.05
CA ALA A 223 0.51 10.34 -11.04
C ALA A 223 0.50 9.70 -9.63
N PHE A 224 -0.07 8.51 -9.48
CA PHE A 224 -0.06 7.83 -8.18
C PHE A 224 1.33 7.29 -7.80
N GLY A 225 2.20 7.00 -8.77
CA GLY A 225 3.60 6.69 -8.53
C GLY A 225 4.33 7.87 -7.89
N CYS A 226 4.18 9.06 -8.45
CA CYS A 226 4.72 10.30 -7.89
C CYS A 226 4.17 10.60 -6.48
N PHE A 227 2.87 10.32 -6.24
CA PHE A 227 2.29 10.44 -4.90
C PHE A 227 2.94 9.45 -3.92
N ALA A 228 3.15 8.21 -4.32
CA ALA A 228 3.75 7.18 -3.47
C ALA A 228 5.21 7.47 -3.10
N VAL A 229 5.95 8.17 -3.95
CA VAL A 229 7.34 8.59 -3.68
C VAL A 229 7.45 9.33 -2.36
N ASN A 230 6.55 10.27 -2.07
CA ASN A 230 6.55 11.02 -0.83
C ASN A 230 6.49 10.08 0.39
N ILE A 231 5.59 9.09 0.37
CA ILE A 231 5.43 8.14 1.48
C ILE A 231 6.75 7.38 1.71
N VAL A 232 7.35 6.88 0.62
CA VAL A 232 8.57 6.07 0.71
C VAL A 232 9.76 6.91 1.21
N VAL A 233 9.95 8.11 0.67
CA VAL A 233 11.05 9.02 1.06
C VAL A 233 10.90 9.46 2.51
N VAL A 234 9.72 9.91 2.90
CA VAL A 234 9.48 10.39 4.27
C VAL A 234 9.61 9.26 5.28
N LEU A 235 9.03 8.08 5.03
CA LEU A 235 9.16 6.95 5.97
C LEU A 235 10.59 6.47 6.13
N LEU A 236 11.41 6.58 5.10
CA LEU A 236 12.78 6.07 5.13
C LEU A 236 13.79 7.10 5.62
N LEU A 237 13.64 8.37 5.24
CA LEU A 237 14.68 9.38 5.39
C LEU A 237 14.33 10.52 6.36
N SER A 238 13.13 10.54 6.98
CA SER A 238 12.76 11.62 7.91
C SER A 238 13.67 11.70 9.14
N GLU A 239 14.14 10.56 9.63
CA GLU A 239 15.02 10.55 10.81
C GLU A 239 16.37 11.20 10.48
N ASP A 240 16.98 10.78 9.37
CA ASP A 240 18.24 11.34 8.89
C ASP A 240 18.08 12.82 8.50
N TYR A 241 16.98 13.15 7.81
CA TYR A 241 16.69 14.52 7.40
C TYR A 241 16.59 15.50 8.60
N LEU A 242 15.81 15.12 9.62
CA LEU A 242 15.64 15.98 10.80
C LEU A 242 16.91 16.02 11.65
N ALA A 243 17.66 14.93 11.73
CA ALA A 243 18.96 14.92 12.41
C ALA A 243 19.98 15.84 11.72
N ASP A 244 20.07 15.80 10.37
CA ASP A 244 20.93 16.70 9.58
C ASP A 244 20.47 18.17 9.67
N SER A 245 19.19 18.42 9.93
CA SER A 245 18.62 19.76 10.14
C SER A 245 18.85 20.31 11.57
N GLY A 246 19.62 19.61 12.42
CA GLY A 246 19.98 20.04 13.76
C GLY A 246 19.01 19.62 14.87
N PHE A 247 17.98 18.84 14.55
CA PHE A 247 17.12 18.26 15.58
C PHE A 247 17.74 16.99 16.17
N GLY A 248 17.40 16.69 17.43
CA GLY A 248 17.93 15.49 18.10
C GLY A 248 17.50 14.18 17.44
N ARG A 249 18.35 13.15 17.56
CA ARG A 249 18.00 11.78 17.12
C ARG A 249 16.69 11.33 17.79
N GLY A 250 15.85 10.63 17.04
CA GLY A 250 14.53 10.18 17.50
C GLY A 250 13.39 11.15 17.22
N ILE A 251 13.65 12.45 16.95
CA ILE A 251 12.58 13.41 16.58
C ILE A 251 11.92 12.99 15.27
N GLY A 252 12.68 12.45 14.30
CA GLY A 252 12.14 11.90 13.07
C GLY A 252 11.21 10.71 13.28
N ALA A 253 11.55 9.81 14.21
CA ALA A 253 10.68 8.68 14.57
C ALA A 253 9.35 9.17 15.20
N TRP A 254 9.41 10.16 16.10
CA TRP A 254 8.21 10.79 16.65
C TRP A 254 7.39 11.52 15.58
N ALA A 255 8.03 12.20 14.65
CA ALA A 255 7.36 12.89 13.54
C ALA A 255 6.59 11.90 12.64
N ILE A 256 7.19 10.75 12.31
CA ILE A 256 6.52 9.67 11.57
C ILE A 256 5.34 9.10 12.37
N ALA A 257 5.50 8.89 13.68
CA ALA A 257 4.42 8.44 14.55
C ALA A 257 3.26 9.45 14.58
N ILE A 258 3.58 10.75 14.69
CA ILE A 258 2.61 11.85 14.65
C ILE A 258 1.87 11.88 13.29
N ALA A 259 2.53 11.64 12.17
CA ALA A 259 1.87 11.54 10.86
C ALA A 259 0.97 10.30 10.72
N SER A 260 1.38 9.18 11.32
CA SER A 260 0.69 7.88 11.16
C SER A 260 -0.70 7.87 11.79
N VAL A 261 -0.90 8.56 12.90
CA VAL A 261 -2.21 8.65 13.58
C VAL A 261 -3.25 9.37 12.72
N PRO A 262 -3.03 10.62 12.24
CA PRO A 262 -3.94 11.26 11.30
C PRO A 262 -4.12 10.47 10.00
N ALA A 263 -3.06 9.82 9.48
CA ALA A 263 -3.15 8.99 8.29
C ALA A 263 -4.11 7.80 8.49
N MET A 264 -4.15 7.20 9.67
CA MET A 264 -5.10 6.14 9.98
C MET A 264 -6.52 6.68 10.16
N LEU A 265 -6.69 7.73 10.96
CA LEU A 265 -7.99 8.28 11.32
C LEU A 265 -8.68 9.00 10.16
N SER A 266 -7.94 9.60 9.23
CA SER A 266 -8.51 10.28 8.08
C SER A 266 -9.01 9.33 6.97
N LYS A 267 -8.56 8.06 6.94
CA LYS A 267 -9.02 7.11 5.91
C LYS A 267 -10.55 6.97 5.82
N PRO A 268 -11.29 6.73 6.93
CA PRO A 268 -12.75 6.68 6.87
C PRO A 268 -13.38 7.98 6.39
N LEU A 269 -12.82 9.14 6.78
CA LEU A 269 -13.29 10.46 6.34
C LEU A 269 -13.14 10.60 4.82
N TRP A 270 -11.97 10.30 4.27
CA TRP A 270 -11.74 10.27 2.83
C TRP A 270 -12.68 9.28 2.13
N GLY A 271 -12.90 8.10 2.71
CA GLY A 271 -13.85 7.11 2.18
C GLY A 271 -15.26 7.64 2.03
N VAL A 272 -15.76 8.37 3.05
CA VAL A 272 -17.09 9.02 3.01
C VAL A 272 -17.13 10.15 1.99
N LEU A 273 -16.07 10.95 1.90
CA LEU A 273 -15.99 12.05 0.93
C LEU A 273 -16.02 11.55 -0.52
N ILE A 274 -15.26 10.47 -0.80
CA ILE A 274 -15.18 9.88 -2.15
C ILE A 274 -16.52 9.25 -2.58
N ASP A 275 -17.29 8.70 -1.64
CA ASP A 275 -18.61 8.14 -1.95
C ASP A 275 -19.64 9.24 -2.30
N LYS A 276 -19.41 10.49 -1.83
CA LYS A 276 -20.33 11.63 -2.04
C LYS A 276 -19.90 12.59 -3.13
N HIS A 277 -18.61 12.65 -3.45
CA HIS A 277 -18.02 13.62 -4.37
C HIS A 277 -17.12 12.92 -5.40
N PRO A 278 -16.87 13.55 -6.55
CA PRO A 278 -15.95 12.99 -7.55
C PRO A 278 -14.57 12.71 -6.97
N ALA A 279 -14.05 11.48 -7.17
CA ALA A 279 -12.77 11.04 -6.59
C ALA A 279 -11.55 11.81 -7.13
N LYS A 280 -11.58 12.26 -8.40
CA LYS A 280 -10.46 12.97 -9.03
C LYS A 280 -10.06 14.26 -8.31
N PRO A 281 -10.93 15.25 -8.10
CA PRO A 281 -10.56 16.47 -7.39
C PRO A 281 -10.15 16.23 -5.94
N LEU A 282 -10.76 15.25 -5.27
CA LEU A 282 -10.37 14.88 -3.91
C LEU A 282 -8.97 14.28 -3.87
N ALA A 283 -8.62 13.41 -4.83
CA ALA A 283 -7.29 12.84 -4.93
C ALA A 283 -6.22 13.89 -5.29
N ALA A 284 -6.56 14.82 -6.18
CA ALA A 284 -5.70 15.95 -6.50
C ALA A 284 -5.47 16.84 -5.27
N LEU A 285 -6.52 17.13 -4.50
CA LEU A 285 -6.43 17.87 -3.24
C LEU A 285 -5.53 17.14 -2.22
N SER A 286 -5.75 15.85 -2.02
CA SER A 286 -4.97 15.03 -1.10
C SER A 286 -3.48 15.02 -1.48
N ALA A 287 -3.15 14.79 -2.75
CA ALA A 287 -1.77 14.78 -3.24
C ALA A 287 -1.10 16.15 -3.10
N SER A 288 -1.80 17.22 -3.51
CA SER A 288 -1.28 18.59 -3.40
C SER A 288 -1.11 19.01 -1.94
N ALA A 289 -2.08 18.73 -1.08
CA ALA A 289 -1.97 19.01 0.36
C ALA A 289 -0.78 18.27 1.00
N THR A 290 -0.53 17.02 0.61
CA THR A 290 0.65 16.26 1.04
C THR A 290 1.94 16.92 0.59
N GLY A 291 2.00 17.42 -0.65
CA GLY A 291 3.15 18.16 -1.17
C GLY A 291 3.39 19.47 -0.44
N PHE A 292 2.34 20.27 -0.21
CA PHE A 292 2.45 21.50 0.59
C PHE A 292 2.86 21.22 2.03
N SER A 293 2.35 20.14 2.64
CA SER A 293 2.75 19.75 4.00
C SER A 293 4.23 19.39 4.07
N LEU A 294 4.76 18.68 3.06
CA LEU A 294 6.20 18.38 3.00
C LEU A 294 7.03 19.64 2.80
N ALA A 295 6.59 20.56 1.94
CA ALA A 295 7.26 21.86 1.78
C ALA A 295 7.27 22.67 3.09
N LEU A 296 6.15 22.64 3.84
CA LEU A 296 6.08 23.25 5.19
C LEU A 296 7.06 22.59 6.17
N ILE A 297 7.17 21.26 6.16
CA ILE A 297 8.15 20.54 7.00
C ILE A 297 9.58 21.01 6.67
N VAL A 298 9.90 21.13 5.38
CA VAL A 298 11.24 21.56 4.95
C VAL A 298 11.51 23.01 5.38
N PHE A 299 10.55 23.90 5.21
CA PHE A 299 10.67 25.30 5.67
C PHE A 299 10.84 25.38 7.19
N ALA A 300 10.03 24.61 7.94
CA ALA A 300 10.10 24.57 9.39
C ALA A 300 11.42 23.99 9.89
N ALA A 301 11.94 22.95 9.24
CA ALA A 301 13.24 22.38 9.56
C ALA A 301 14.38 23.36 9.30
N PHE A 302 14.32 24.13 8.20
CA PHE A 302 15.29 25.18 7.89
C PHE A 302 15.27 26.31 8.92
N SER A 303 14.08 26.70 9.44
CA SER A 303 13.93 27.72 10.47
C SER A 303 14.18 27.24 11.90
N GLY A 304 14.38 25.93 12.13
CA GLY A 304 14.59 25.34 13.45
C GLY A 304 13.32 25.26 14.32
N ASP A 305 12.13 25.40 13.72
CA ASP A 305 10.85 25.37 14.45
C ASP A 305 10.27 23.96 14.54
N LEU A 306 10.51 23.29 15.66
CA LEU A 306 10.05 21.94 15.92
C LEU A 306 8.52 21.81 15.97
N LEU A 307 7.81 22.83 16.49
CA LEU A 307 6.36 22.80 16.57
C LEU A 307 5.77 22.80 15.17
N LEU A 308 6.28 23.66 14.30
CA LEU A 308 5.85 23.77 12.91
C LEU A 308 6.19 22.50 12.11
N VAL A 309 7.33 21.83 12.41
CA VAL A 309 7.65 20.50 11.85
C VAL A 309 6.55 19.50 12.21
N TYR A 310 6.16 19.38 13.48
CA TYR A 310 5.11 18.44 13.88
C TYR A 310 3.75 18.76 13.27
N ILE A 311 3.39 20.04 13.17
CA ILE A 311 2.18 20.49 12.47
C ILE A 311 2.21 20.02 11.00
N GLY A 312 3.35 20.19 10.33
CA GLY A 312 3.57 19.70 8.97
C GLY A 312 3.34 18.19 8.84
N TYR A 313 3.84 17.39 9.78
CA TYR A 313 3.63 15.93 9.79
C TYR A 313 2.17 15.53 10.07
N ILE A 314 1.42 16.28 10.86
CA ILE A 314 -0.03 16.08 11.05
C ILE A 314 -0.76 16.25 9.72
N PHE A 315 -0.52 17.36 9.02
CA PHE A 315 -1.15 17.61 7.71
C PHE A 315 -0.70 16.61 6.64
N LEU A 316 0.57 16.22 6.66
CA LEU A 316 1.10 15.17 5.80
C LEU A 316 0.32 13.85 5.98
N GLY A 317 0.10 13.45 7.24
CA GLY A 317 -0.66 12.25 7.57
C GLY A 317 -2.12 12.32 7.10
N LEU A 318 -2.78 13.47 7.26
CA LEU A 318 -4.15 13.67 6.75
C LEU A 318 -4.23 13.43 5.24
N GLY A 319 -3.25 13.91 4.48
CA GLY A 319 -3.16 13.67 3.04
C GLY A 319 -2.88 12.19 2.70
N TRP A 320 -1.95 11.53 3.40
CA TRP A 320 -1.63 10.11 3.18
C TRP A 320 -2.84 9.19 3.34
N GLY A 321 -3.77 9.53 4.25
CA GLY A 321 -4.97 8.73 4.47
C GLY A 321 -5.86 8.59 3.24
N GLY A 322 -5.85 9.58 2.36
CA GLY A 322 -6.65 9.58 1.13
C GLY A 322 -6.08 8.71 -0.01
N MET A 323 -4.77 8.50 -0.05
CA MET A 323 -4.10 7.90 -1.21
C MET A 323 -4.70 6.55 -1.63
N LEU A 324 -4.75 5.58 -0.72
CA LEU A 324 -5.20 4.22 -1.06
C LEU A 324 -6.66 4.17 -1.51
N PRO A 325 -7.64 4.71 -0.74
CA PRO A 325 -9.04 4.66 -1.17
C PRO A 325 -9.29 5.43 -2.47
N MET A 326 -8.67 6.59 -2.66
CA MET A 326 -8.83 7.39 -3.88
C MET A 326 -8.24 6.66 -5.10
N GLN A 327 -7.05 6.11 -4.96
CA GLN A 327 -6.42 5.35 -6.02
C GLN A 327 -7.33 4.22 -6.52
N GLU A 328 -7.85 3.38 -5.62
CA GLU A 328 -8.68 2.25 -6.02
C GLU A 328 -10.01 2.68 -6.65
N VAL A 329 -10.66 3.72 -6.12
CA VAL A 329 -11.91 4.24 -6.67
C VAL A 329 -11.69 4.83 -8.07
N ILE A 330 -10.61 5.60 -8.28
CA ILE A 330 -10.31 6.19 -9.59
C ILE A 330 -10.02 5.11 -10.62
N TRP A 331 -9.19 4.11 -10.28
CA TRP A 331 -8.90 3.00 -11.19
C TRP A 331 -10.18 2.26 -11.60
N ALA A 332 -11.05 1.94 -10.64
CA ALA A 332 -12.31 1.27 -10.93
C ALA A 332 -13.27 2.14 -11.75
N SER A 333 -13.34 3.46 -11.48
CA SER A 333 -14.20 4.37 -12.23
C SER A 333 -13.74 4.63 -13.67
N PHE A 334 -12.42 4.48 -13.95
CA PHE A 334 -11.84 4.70 -15.27
C PHE A 334 -11.95 3.45 -16.14
N PHE A 335 -11.66 2.28 -15.58
CA PHE A 335 -11.53 1.04 -16.33
C PHE A 335 -12.65 0.02 -16.07
N GLY A 336 -13.55 0.34 -15.14
CA GLY A 336 -14.58 -0.58 -14.71
C GLY A 336 -14.07 -1.63 -13.72
N ARG A 337 -15.02 -2.37 -13.11
CA ARG A 337 -14.72 -3.29 -11.99
C ARG A 337 -14.49 -4.75 -12.40
N ARG A 338 -14.85 -5.13 -13.64
CA ARG A 338 -14.81 -6.55 -14.09
C ARG A 338 -13.40 -7.12 -14.09
N TYR A 339 -12.42 -6.38 -14.61
CA TYR A 339 -11.02 -6.81 -14.78
C TYR A 339 -10.04 -5.95 -13.93
N ILE A 340 -10.53 -5.36 -12.86
CA ILE A 340 -9.75 -4.40 -12.06
C ILE A 340 -8.49 -5.03 -11.44
N GLY A 341 -8.55 -6.30 -11.04
CA GLY A 341 -7.40 -7.03 -10.52
C GLY A 341 -6.28 -7.17 -11.55
N SER A 342 -6.63 -7.56 -12.79
CA SER A 342 -5.69 -7.68 -13.90
C SER A 342 -5.04 -6.36 -14.27
N ILE A 343 -5.83 -5.27 -14.27
CA ILE A 343 -5.37 -3.92 -14.63
C ILE A 343 -4.43 -3.37 -13.54
N ARG A 344 -4.83 -3.47 -12.28
CA ARG A 344 -4.01 -3.04 -11.14
C ARG A 344 -2.73 -3.85 -11.01
N GLY A 345 -2.81 -5.17 -11.22
CA GLY A 345 -1.64 -6.03 -11.26
C GLY A 345 -0.64 -5.64 -12.35
N ALA A 346 -1.13 -5.28 -13.54
CA ALA A 346 -0.27 -4.81 -14.64
C ALA A 346 0.38 -3.44 -14.35
N ALA A 347 -0.20 -2.62 -13.48
CA ALA A 347 0.39 -1.33 -13.08
C ALA A 347 1.55 -1.47 -12.08
N MET A 348 1.64 -2.59 -11.32
CA MET A 348 2.63 -2.76 -10.26
C MET A 348 4.10 -2.63 -10.71
N PRO A 349 4.55 -3.26 -11.81
CA PRO A 349 5.94 -3.12 -12.25
C PRO A 349 6.32 -1.68 -12.60
N PHE A 350 5.40 -0.94 -13.19
CA PHE A 350 5.63 0.48 -13.52
C PHE A 350 5.70 1.34 -12.26
N SER A 351 4.83 1.08 -11.27
CA SER A 351 4.88 1.77 -9.98
C SER A 351 6.17 1.47 -9.22
N LEU A 352 6.66 0.23 -9.29
CA LEU A 352 7.95 -0.16 -8.71
C LEU A 352 9.10 0.58 -9.39
N ALA A 353 9.14 0.61 -10.72
CA ALA A 353 10.19 1.28 -11.48
C ALA A 353 10.27 2.78 -11.17
N LEU A 354 9.13 3.42 -10.88
CA LEU A 354 9.08 4.83 -10.49
C LEU A 354 9.50 5.06 -9.04
N GLY A 355 9.07 4.20 -8.11
CA GLY A 355 9.26 4.43 -6.67
C GLY A 355 10.60 3.93 -6.12
N ALA A 356 11.11 2.81 -6.62
CA ALA A 356 12.27 2.15 -6.05
C ALA A 356 13.59 2.95 -6.10
N PRO A 357 13.92 3.72 -7.17
CA PRO A 357 15.18 4.44 -7.24
C PRO A 357 15.19 5.75 -6.42
N ILE A 358 14.04 6.30 -6.06
CA ILE A 358 13.97 7.66 -5.52
C ILE A 358 14.64 7.82 -4.15
N PRO A 359 14.45 6.92 -3.16
CA PRO A 359 15.17 7.06 -1.89
C PRO A 359 16.68 7.04 -2.05
N TRP A 360 17.18 6.21 -2.97
CA TRP A 360 18.60 6.17 -3.31
C TRP A 360 19.06 7.49 -3.94
N LEU A 361 18.29 8.03 -4.88
CA LEU A 361 18.59 9.33 -5.51
C LEU A 361 18.64 10.47 -4.50
N VAL A 362 17.70 10.50 -3.55
CA VAL A 362 17.65 11.51 -2.46
C VAL A 362 18.87 11.38 -1.56
N SER A 363 19.25 10.15 -1.17
CA SER A 363 20.44 9.91 -0.36
C SER A 363 21.73 10.26 -1.11
N TYR A 364 21.83 9.90 -2.39
CA TYR A 364 22.96 10.22 -3.26
C TYR A 364 23.12 11.75 -3.44
N TYR A 365 22.00 12.46 -3.61
CA TYR A 365 22.01 13.92 -3.65
C TYR A 365 22.59 14.53 -2.37
N ARG A 366 22.16 14.01 -1.20
CA ARG A 366 22.70 14.43 0.09
C ARG A 366 24.20 14.21 0.22
N ASP A 367 24.71 13.08 -0.27
CA ASP A 367 26.14 12.77 -0.23
C ASP A 367 26.98 13.73 -1.11
N LEU A 368 26.38 14.26 -2.18
CA LEU A 368 27.03 15.25 -3.04
C LEU A 368 26.97 16.68 -2.51
N THR A 369 25.84 17.06 -1.88
CA THR A 369 25.56 18.48 -1.53
C THR A 369 25.70 18.75 -0.04
N GLY A 370 25.73 17.71 0.80
CA GLY A 370 25.83 17.81 2.24
C GLY A 370 24.48 18.03 2.96
N GLY A 371 23.34 18.04 2.24
CA GLY A 371 22.01 18.26 2.84
C GLY A 371 20.86 17.63 2.09
N TYR A 372 19.72 17.49 2.74
CA TYR A 372 18.50 16.91 2.19
C TYR A 372 17.46 17.94 1.73
N HIS A 373 17.60 19.23 2.07
CA HIS A 373 16.54 20.23 1.93
C HIS A 373 15.98 20.33 0.51
N GLU A 374 16.85 20.50 -0.48
CA GLU A 374 16.44 20.67 -1.87
C GLU A 374 15.83 19.39 -2.42
N ALA A 375 16.35 18.21 -2.04
CA ALA A 375 15.79 16.94 -2.44
C ALA A 375 14.37 16.72 -1.88
N PHE A 376 14.14 17.11 -0.61
CA PHE A 376 12.81 17.06 -0.01
C PHE A 376 11.85 18.09 -0.63
N PHE A 377 12.33 19.29 -1.01
CA PHE A 377 11.55 20.23 -1.80
C PHE A 377 11.19 19.67 -3.19
N ALA A 378 12.12 18.98 -3.85
CA ALA A 378 11.84 18.32 -5.12
C ALA A 378 10.75 17.24 -4.97
N VAL A 379 10.79 16.45 -3.90
CA VAL A 379 9.73 15.47 -3.58
C VAL A 379 8.40 16.16 -3.29
N ALA A 380 8.39 17.29 -2.59
CA ALA A 380 7.19 18.09 -2.36
C ALA A 380 6.59 18.61 -3.67
N ALA A 381 7.43 19.17 -4.55
CA ALA A 381 7.02 19.63 -5.88
C ALA A 381 6.47 18.47 -6.74
N LEU A 382 7.11 17.29 -6.70
CA LEU A 382 6.65 16.08 -7.39
C LEU A 382 5.25 15.65 -6.91
N ASN A 383 4.96 15.81 -5.61
CA ASN A 383 3.64 15.52 -5.06
C ASN A 383 2.57 16.51 -5.51
N ILE A 384 2.89 17.80 -5.53
CA ILE A 384 1.99 18.83 -6.06
C ILE A 384 1.70 18.55 -7.54
N MET A 385 2.75 18.24 -8.31
CA MET A 385 2.63 17.85 -9.72
C MET A 385 1.77 16.58 -9.88
N SER A 386 1.92 15.59 -9.00
CA SER A 386 1.03 14.41 -8.93
C SER A 386 -0.44 14.82 -8.82
N GLY A 387 -0.76 15.77 -7.92
CA GLY A 387 -2.12 16.29 -7.78
C GLY A 387 -2.66 16.92 -9.07
N ILE A 388 -1.85 17.73 -9.73
CA ILE A 388 -2.19 18.33 -11.04
C ILE A 388 -2.40 17.23 -12.09
N MET A 389 -1.49 16.25 -12.15
CA MET A 389 -1.60 15.13 -13.10
C MET A 389 -2.87 14.32 -12.87
N ILE A 390 -3.19 13.95 -11.60
CA ILE A 390 -4.44 13.25 -11.28
C ILE A 390 -5.65 14.03 -11.80
N PHE A 391 -5.66 15.34 -11.61
CA PHE A 391 -6.74 16.19 -12.07
C PHE A 391 -6.84 16.26 -13.60
N LEU A 392 -5.73 16.27 -14.31
CA LEU A 392 -5.68 16.40 -15.78
C LEU A 392 -5.91 15.09 -16.52
N VAL A 393 -5.54 13.92 -15.94
CA VAL A 393 -5.70 12.63 -16.64
C VAL A 393 -7.13 12.43 -17.12
N PRO A 394 -7.38 12.32 -18.45
CA PRO A 394 -8.73 12.12 -18.96
C PRO A 394 -9.25 10.72 -18.66
N LYS A 395 -10.56 10.61 -18.45
CA LYS A 395 -11.20 9.29 -18.43
C LYS A 395 -11.11 8.67 -19.84
N PRO A 396 -10.69 7.41 -19.98
CA PRO A 396 -10.58 6.81 -21.31
C PRO A 396 -11.96 6.70 -21.96
N THR A 397 -12.07 7.13 -23.22
CA THR A 397 -13.27 6.95 -24.05
C THR A 397 -13.06 5.73 -24.92
N ARG A 398 -14.03 4.80 -24.93
CA ARG A 398 -14.05 3.76 -25.99
C ARG A 398 -14.39 4.46 -27.30
N SER A 399 -13.50 4.41 -28.29
CA SER A 399 -13.93 4.55 -29.67
C SER A 399 -14.80 3.35 -30.01
N ILE A 400 -16.09 3.60 -30.18
CA ILE A 400 -17.09 2.64 -30.65
C ILE A 400 -16.70 2.17 -32.06
#